data_f0fb4a4421cfe887ab5525bc69255ce3
#
_entry.id   f0fb4a4421cfe887ab5525bc69255ce3
#
_cell.length_a   1.000
_cell.length_b   1.000
_cell.length_c   1.000
_cell.angle_alpha   90.00
_cell.angle_beta   90.00
_cell.angle_gamma   90.00
#
_symmetry.space_group_name_H-M   'P 1'
#
loop_
_entity.id
_entity.type
_entity.pdbx_description
1 polymer ?
#
loop_
_entity_poly.entity_id
_entity_poly.type
_entity_poly.pdbx_seq_one_letter_code
_entity_poly.pdbx_strand_id
1 'polypeptide(L)'
;MSTLNHVIKLLIPRHNNFSAADLVEHMGSVIYGEEASSIRDIIYEVPESLRTIILLIDFDTELSMNGVFGFLENATGKYLNETIAALKLIRAEEDSSIMKEIRDIIEGINFNGKIKLEQYQVTPFEERHDINKRLLERIKELADGLYIYSIDRDIFEYLIGYLSDNWIVLLQELKDVRK
;
A
#
# COMPACT_ATOMS: atom_id res chain seq x y z
N MET A 1 23.13 5.58 -15.27
CA MET A 1 21.70 5.79 -14.98
C MET A 1 21.51 5.52 -13.50
N SER A 2 20.74 6.35 -12.77
CA SER A 2 20.45 6.04 -11.37
C SER A 2 19.56 4.81 -11.30
N THR A 3 19.68 4.03 -10.21
CA THR A 3 18.84 2.86 -9.94
C THR A 3 17.35 3.20 -10.05
N LEU A 4 16.95 4.38 -9.55
CA LEU A 4 15.58 4.91 -9.63
C LEU A 4 15.07 4.97 -11.09
N ASN A 5 15.83 5.59 -12.00
CA ASN A 5 15.41 5.73 -13.40
C ASN A 5 15.26 4.37 -14.10
N HIS A 6 16.09 3.39 -13.75
CA HIS A 6 15.98 2.04 -14.29
C HIS A 6 14.68 1.37 -13.81
N VAL A 7 14.44 1.36 -12.52
CA VAL A 7 13.24 0.71 -11.94
C VAL A 7 11.96 1.39 -12.41
N ILE A 8 11.91 2.74 -12.44
CA ILE A 8 10.71 3.44 -12.92
C ILE A 8 10.40 3.09 -14.38
N LYS A 9 11.41 2.90 -15.23
CA LYS A 9 11.18 2.45 -16.61
C LYS A 9 10.58 1.07 -16.73
N LEU A 10 10.82 0.20 -15.77
CA LEU A 10 10.17 -1.13 -15.70
C LEU A 10 8.69 -1.03 -15.34
N LEU A 11 8.34 -0.07 -14.48
CA LEU A 11 6.98 0.14 -13.98
C LEU A 11 6.04 0.81 -15.00
N ILE A 12 6.57 1.35 -16.09
CA ILE A 12 5.77 2.07 -17.09
C ILE A 12 5.58 1.20 -18.33
N PRO A 13 4.35 1.07 -18.87
CA PRO A 13 4.13 0.38 -20.15
C PRO A 13 5.03 0.91 -21.25
N ARG A 14 5.55 0.00 -22.09
CA ARG A 14 6.50 0.36 -23.18
C ARG A 14 5.85 1.11 -24.33
N HIS A 15 4.55 0.99 -24.51
CA HIS A 15 3.81 1.70 -25.56
C HIS A 15 3.38 3.10 -25.08
N ASN A 16 3.31 4.05 -26.02
CA ASN A 16 3.08 5.45 -25.66
C ASN A 16 1.61 5.81 -25.34
N ASN A 17 0.67 4.97 -25.76
CA ASN A 17 -0.77 5.19 -25.57
C ASN A 17 -1.31 4.17 -24.56
N PHE A 18 -1.07 4.40 -23.29
CA PHE A 18 -1.62 3.61 -22.20
C PHE A 18 -2.58 4.46 -21.35
N SER A 19 -3.57 3.85 -20.78
CA SER A 19 -4.54 4.43 -19.85
C SER A 19 -4.08 4.27 -18.40
N ALA A 20 -4.82 4.86 -17.47
CA ALA A 20 -4.62 4.63 -16.04
C ALA A 20 -4.77 3.15 -15.66
N ALA A 21 -5.75 2.47 -16.26
CA ALA A 21 -5.96 1.03 -16.04
C ALA A 21 -4.78 0.20 -16.55
N ASP A 22 -4.29 0.48 -17.77
CA ASP A 22 -3.13 -0.22 -18.33
C ASP A 22 -1.88 -0.03 -17.47
N LEU A 23 -1.71 1.16 -16.87
CA LEU A 23 -0.59 1.43 -15.97
C LEU A 23 -0.68 0.59 -14.69
N VAL A 24 -1.85 0.56 -14.05
CA VAL A 24 -2.07 -0.21 -12.82
C VAL A 24 -1.88 -1.70 -13.07
N GLU A 25 -2.46 -2.24 -14.14
CA GLU A 25 -2.32 -3.66 -14.54
C GLU A 25 -0.85 -4.02 -14.81
N HIS A 26 -0.16 -3.17 -15.61
CA HIS A 26 1.25 -3.38 -15.90
C HIS A 26 2.09 -3.38 -14.63
N MET A 27 1.90 -2.38 -13.76
CA MET A 27 2.63 -2.30 -12.49
C MET A 27 2.36 -3.53 -11.61
N GLY A 28 1.11 -3.99 -11.50
CA GLY A 28 0.76 -5.22 -10.78
C GLY A 28 1.48 -6.46 -11.32
N SER A 29 1.69 -6.52 -12.63
CA SER A 29 2.39 -7.65 -13.26
C SER A 29 3.90 -7.68 -13.05
N VAL A 30 4.55 -6.52 -12.83
CA VAL A 30 6.02 -6.42 -12.79
C VAL A 30 6.60 -6.14 -11.41
N ILE A 31 5.81 -5.57 -10.48
CA ILE A 31 6.32 -5.04 -9.20
C ILE A 31 6.91 -6.10 -8.27
N TYR A 32 6.50 -7.36 -8.42
CA TYR A 32 7.03 -8.50 -7.67
C TYR A 32 8.16 -9.22 -8.43
N GLY A 33 8.53 -8.75 -9.63
CA GLY A 33 9.69 -9.24 -10.35
C GLY A 33 11.00 -8.84 -9.65
N GLU A 34 12.04 -9.66 -9.82
CA GLU A 34 13.34 -9.49 -9.17
C GLU A 34 13.93 -8.08 -9.40
N GLU A 35 13.82 -7.54 -10.63
CA GLU A 35 14.37 -6.22 -10.99
C GLU A 35 13.60 -5.06 -10.35
N ALA A 36 12.30 -5.23 -10.09
CA ALA A 36 11.45 -4.18 -9.53
C ALA A 36 11.35 -4.25 -7.99
N SER A 37 11.76 -5.35 -7.37
CA SER A 37 11.61 -5.57 -5.92
C SER A 37 12.28 -4.50 -5.06
N SER A 38 13.41 -3.94 -5.53
CA SER A 38 14.17 -2.89 -4.84
C SER A 38 13.45 -1.53 -4.80
N ILE A 39 12.33 -1.34 -5.53
CA ILE A 39 11.61 -0.06 -5.53
C ILE A 39 11.12 0.34 -4.14
N ARG A 40 10.85 -0.64 -3.28
CA ARG A 40 10.40 -0.41 -1.92
C ARG A 40 11.48 0.22 -1.04
N ASP A 41 12.75 -0.02 -1.34
CA ASP A 41 13.87 0.58 -0.60
C ASP A 41 14.02 2.07 -0.88
N ILE A 42 13.53 2.51 -2.04
CA ILE A 42 13.60 3.90 -2.51
C ILE A 42 12.21 4.51 -2.72
N ILE A 43 11.19 4.00 -2.01
CA ILE A 43 9.77 4.37 -2.22
C ILE A 43 9.54 5.89 -2.09
N TYR A 44 10.28 6.57 -1.23
CA TYR A 44 10.15 8.02 -1.02
C TYR A 44 10.76 8.87 -2.14
N GLU A 45 11.61 8.27 -2.98
CA GLU A 45 12.16 8.92 -4.18
C GLU A 45 11.24 8.76 -5.40
N VAL A 46 10.25 7.85 -5.30
CA VAL A 46 9.30 7.56 -6.37
C VAL A 46 8.25 8.69 -6.45
N PRO A 47 7.89 9.16 -7.65
CA PRO A 47 6.80 10.11 -7.84
C PRO A 47 5.52 9.68 -7.12
N GLU A 48 4.77 10.67 -6.59
CA GLU A 48 3.63 10.40 -5.72
C GLU A 48 2.58 9.49 -6.36
N SER A 49 2.26 9.72 -7.64
CA SER A 49 1.28 8.90 -8.36
C SER A 49 1.72 7.44 -8.46
N LEU A 50 2.98 7.17 -8.81
CA LEU A 50 3.52 5.81 -8.88
C LEU A 50 3.63 5.17 -7.48
N ARG A 51 4.05 5.94 -6.49
CA ARG A 51 4.12 5.47 -5.10
C ARG A 51 2.74 5.06 -4.59
N THR A 52 1.71 5.83 -4.89
CA THR A 52 0.32 5.49 -4.56
C THR A 52 -0.09 4.14 -5.16
N ILE A 53 0.23 3.90 -6.43
CA ILE A 53 -0.05 2.60 -7.08
C ILE A 53 0.68 1.47 -6.36
N ILE A 54 1.98 1.62 -6.07
CA ILE A 54 2.80 0.60 -5.40
C ILE A 54 2.21 0.24 -4.04
N LEU A 55 1.91 1.25 -3.22
CA LEU A 55 1.38 1.05 -1.87
C LEU A 55 0.04 0.30 -1.89
N LEU A 56 -0.84 0.62 -2.84
CA LEU A 56 -2.15 -0.03 -2.92
C LEU A 56 -2.10 -1.43 -3.52
N ILE A 57 -1.19 -1.71 -4.47
CA ILE A 57 -0.94 -3.08 -4.94
C ILE A 57 -0.37 -3.94 -3.81
N ASP A 58 0.59 -3.42 -3.04
CA ASP A 58 1.15 -4.14 -1.90
C ASP A 58 0.10 -4.40 -0.82
N PHE A 59 -0.74 -3.40 -0.52
CA PHE A 59 -1.83 -3.52 0.43
C PHE A 59 -2.84 -4.60 0.01
N ASP A 60 -3.31 -4.56 -1.23
CA ASP A 60 -4.24 -5.56 -1.79
C ASP A 60 -3.64 -6.97 -1.74
N THR A 61 -2.41 -7.11 -2.19
CA THR A 61 -1.73 -8.40 -2.23
C THR A 61 -1.60 -9.01 -0.83
N GLU A 62 -1.15 -8.22 0.14
CA GLU A 62 -0.98 -8.71 1.51
C GLU A 62 -2.32 -9.03 2.18
N LEU A 63 -3.34 -8.17 2.00
CA LEU A 63 -4.67 -8.45 2.52
C LEU A 63 -5.27 -9.72 1.93
N SER A 64 -5.15 -9.90 0.61
CA SER A 64 -5.70 -11.05 -0.10
C SER A 64 -5.00 -12.36 0.26
N MET A 65 -3.67 -12.33 0.47
CA MET A 65 -2.89 -13.53 0.78
C MET A 65 -2.82 -13.87 2.26
N ASN A 66 -2.68 -12.86 3.11
CA ASN A 66 -2.28 -13.04 4.51
C ASN A 66 -3.20 -12.32 5.50
N GLY A 67 -4.22 -11.60 5.01
CA GLY A 67 -5.11 -10.79 5.82
C GLY A 67 -4.41 -9.58 6.45
N VAL A 68 -5.14 -8.83 7.27
CA VAL A 68 -4.64 -7.60 7.88
C VAL A 68 -3.38 -7.81 8.73
N PHE A 69 -3.29 -8.93 9.44
CA PHE A 69 -2.10 -9.23 10.25
C PHE A 69 -0.89 -9.52 9.38
N GLY A 70 -1.06 -10.21 8.24
CA GLY A 70 0.02 -10.41 7.29
C GLY A 70 0.54 -9.08 6.74
N PHE A 71 -0.35 -8.17 6.36
CA PHE A 71 0.04 -6.82 5.96
C PHE A 71 0.84 -6.10 7.06
N LEU A 72 0.38 -6.15 8.31
CA LEU A 72 1.03 -5.45 9.43
C LEU A 72 2.38 -6.08 9.84
N GLU A 73 2.55 -7.38 9.65
CA GLU A 73 3.76 -8.12 10.04
C GLU A 73 4.84 -8.14 8.97
N ASN A 74 4.45 -8.08 7.70
CA ASN A 74 5.37 -8.08 6.57
C ASN A 74 6.07 -6.73 6.39
N ALA A 75 7.06 -6.69 5.52
CA ALA A 75 7.84 -5.48 5.23
C ALA A 75 6.99 -4.30 4.75
N THR A 76 5.81 -4.55 4.20
CA THR A 76 4.83 -3.57 3.75
C THR A 76 4.17 -2.82 4.91
N GLY A 77 4.04 -3.45 6.07
CA GLY A 77 3.45 -2.84 7.27
C GLY A 77 4.19 -1.59 7.77
N LYS A 78 5.47 -1.45 7.44
CA LYS A 78 6.24 -0.22 7.73
C LYS A 78 5.68 1.02 7.03
N TYR A 79 4.87 0.82 5.96
CA TYR A 79 4.25 1.89 5.18
C TYR A 79 2.75 2.08 5.51
N LEU A 80 2.32 1.66 6.70
CA LEU A 80 0.91 1.76 7.11
C LEU A 80 0.38 3.19 7.00
N ASN A 81 1.13 4.20 7.45
CA ASN A 81 0.71 5.60 7.36
C ASN A 81 0.59 6.09 5.92
N GLU A 82 1.53 5.72 5.07
CA GLU A 82 1.54 6.04 3.64
C GLU A 82 0.39 5.34 2.93
N THR A 83 0.09 4.09 3.29
CA THR A 83 -1.06 3.34 2.76
C THR A 83 -2.38 3.99 3.15
N ILE A 84 -2.54 4.42 4.42
CA ILE A 84 -3.72 5.17 4.87
C ILE A 84 -3.86 6.48 4.07
N ALA A 85 -2.77 7.19 3.86
CA ALA A 85 -2.76 8.41 3.07
C ALA A 85 -3.11 8.15 1.59
N ALA A 86 -2.61 7.07 1.01
CA ALA A 86 -2.93 6.64 -0.36
C ALA A 86 -4.42 6.29 -0.51
N LEU A 87 -5.00 5.51 0.41
CA LEU A 87 -6.44 5.20 0.44
C LEU A 87 -7.29 6.48 0.50
N LYS A 88 -6.89 7.42 1.34
CA LYS A 88 -7.58 8.71 1.44
C LYS A 88 -7.44 9.54 0.15
N LEU A 89 -6.26 9.54 -0.47
CA LEU A 89 -5.98 10.27 -1.71
C LEU A 89 -6.88 9.82 -2.85
N ILE A 90 -7.11 8.51 -2.98
CA ILE A 90 -8.01 7.93 -3.99
C ILE A 90 -9.49 7.99 -3.59
N ARG A 91 -9.83 8.59 -2.45
CA ARG A 91 -11.20 8.69 -1.90
C ARG A 91 -11.81 7.36 -1.44
N ALA A 92 -11.01 6.37 -1.12
CA ALA A 92 -11.44 5.15 -0.42
C ALA A 92 -11.57 5.46 1.09
N GLU A 93 -12.52 6.34 1.44
CA GLU A 93 -12.63 6.95 2.77
C GLU A 93 -12.92 5.92 3.86
N GLU A 94 -13.73 4.92 3.55
CA GLU A 94 -14.11 3.87 4.50
C GLU A 94 -12.89 3.00 4.85
N ASP A 95 -12.16 2.53 3.84
CA ASP A 95 -10.95 1.71 4.02
C ASP A 95 -9.83 2.51 4.70
N SER A 96 -9.68 3.79 4.35
CA SER A 96 -8.77 4.70 5.03
C SER A 96 -9.12 4.86 6.51
N SER A 97 -10.42 4.99 6.84
CA SER A 97 -10.89 5.12 8.22
C SER A 97 -10.66 3.85 9.04
N ILE A 98 -10.95 2.69 8.46
CA ILE A 98 -10.70 1.38 9.08
C ILE A 98 -9.21 1.21 9.39
N MET A 99 -8.35 1.42 8.40
CA MET A 99 -6.91 1.27 8.59
C MET A 99 -6.32 2.28 9.58
N LYS A 100 -6.90 3.48 9.65
CA LYS A 100 -6.54 4.46 10.68
C LYS A 100 -6.93 3.98 12.08
N GLU A 101 -8.14 3.43 12.28
CA GLU A 101 -8.55 2.88 13.58
C GLU A 101 -7.65 1.71 13.99
N ILE A 102 -7.29 0.83 13.06
CA ILE A 102 -6.35 -0.27 13.30
C ILE A 102 -4.98 0.28 13.74
N ARG A 103 -4.45 1.29 13.07
CA ARG A 103 -3.20 1.96 13.45
C ARG A 103 -3.30 2.55 14.85
N ASP A 104 -4.37 3.27 15.17
CA ASP A 104 -4.56 3.93 16.46
C ASP A 104 -4.64 2.88 17.60
N ILE A 105 -5.20 1.70 17.34
CA ILE A 105 -5.17 0.56 18.28
C ILE A 105 -3.73 0.08 18.48
N ILE A 106 -2.97 -0.12 17.40
CA ILE A 106 -1.58 -0.59 17.46
C ILE A 106 -0.70 0.41 18.21
N GLU A 107 -0.83 1.70 17.93
CA GLU A 107 -0.08 2.77 18.62
C GLU A 107 -0.50 2.91 20.09
N GLY A 108 -1.78 2.71 20.40
CA GLY A 108 -2.32 2.75 21.76
C GLY A 108 -1.94 1.54 22.63
N ILE A 109 -1.52 0.44 22.00
CA ILE A 109 -0.96 -0.71 22.70
C ILE A 109 0.45 -0.35 23.16
N ASN A 110 0.56 0.24 24.35
CA ASN A 110 1.84 0.61 24.98
C ASN A 110 2.57 -0.67 25.41
N PHE A 111 3.12 -1.37 24.42
CA PHE A 111 3.87 -2.60 24.63
C PHE A 111 5.27 -2.27 25.13
N ASN A 112 5.52 -2.29 26.39
CA ASN A 112 6.82 -2.38 27.09
C ASN A 112 8.07 -2.47 26.16
N GLY A 113 8.11 -1.67 25.08
CA GLY A 113 9.22 -1.59 24.12
C GLY A 113 9.38 -2.78 23.16
N LYS A 114 8.44 -3.72 23.10
CA LYS A 114 8.55 -4.91 22.24
C LYS A 114 7.96 -4.76 20.83
N ILE A 115 7.01 -3.85 20.62
CA ILE A 115 6.62 -3.48 19.27
C ILE A 115 7.46 -2.29 18.85
N LYS A 116 8.28 -2.46 17.83
CA LYS A 116 8.90 -1.32 17.15
C LYS A 116 7.84 -0.68 16.28
N LEU A 117 7.06 0.22 16.86
CA LEU A 117 6.07 1.05 16.16
C LEU A 117 6.67 1.79 14.95
N GLU A 118 7.98 2.07 14.98
CA GLU A 118 8.73 2.66 13.87
C GLU A 118 8.61 1.88 12.55
N GLN A 119 8.21 0.61 12.60
CA GLN A 119 8.06 -0.24 11.44
C GLN A 119 6.62 -0.76 11.26
N TYR A 120 5.69 -0.40 12.15
CA TYR A 120 4.31 -0.90 12.18
C TYR A 120 4.20 -2.43 12.06
N GLN A 121 5.23 -3.14 12.51
CA GLN A 121 5.26 -4.60 12.51
C GLN A 121 4.73 -5.12 13.83
N VAL A 122 3.69 -5.90 13.77
CA VAL A 122 3.18 -6.63 14.93
C VAL A 122 4.13 -7.79 15.24
N THR A 123 4.34 -8.08 16.53
CA THR A 123 5.13 -9.23 16.96
C THR A 123 4.66 -10.54 16.30
N PRO A 124 5.59 -11.46 16.00
CA PRO A 124 5.26 -12.78 15.49
C PRO A 124 4.19 -13.49 16.30
N PHE A 125 3.45 -14.37 15.66
CA PHE A 125 2.29 -15.07 16.26
C PHE A 125 2.62 -15.74 17.60
N GLU A 126 3.82 -16.28 17.77
CA GLU A 126 4.26 -16.96 19.01
C GLU A 126 4.40 -15.99 20.20
N GLU A 127 4.67 -14.71 19.95
CA GLU A 127 4.77 -13.67 20.98
C GLU A 127 3.45 -12.92 21.23
N ARG A 128 2.43 -13.17 20.40
CA ARG A 128 1.12 -12.49 20.51
C ARG A 128 0.30 -12.91 21.72
N HIS A 129 0.66 -13.99 22.38
CA HIS A 129 -0.06 -14.45 23.59
C HIS A 129 -0.09 -13.42 24.71
N ASP A 130 0.89 -12.49 24.72
CA ASP A 130 0.97 -11.38 25.67
C ASP A 130 0.18 -10.15 25.22
N ILE A 131 -0.28 -10.14 23.95
CA ILE A 131 -1.09 -9.05 23.40
C ILE A 131 -2.53 -9.22 23.91
N ASN A 132 -3.15 -8.13 24.33
CA ASN A 132 -4.53 -8.15 24.79
C ASN A 132 -5.45 -8.75 23.70
N LYS A 133 -5.92 -9.97 23.93
CA LYS A 133 -6.74 -10.75 22.99
C LYS A 133 -7.92 -9.94 22.43
N ARG A 134 -8.52 -9.07 23.26
CA ARG A 134 -9.65 -8.22 22.85
C ARG A 134 -9.24 -7.21 21.77
N LEU A 135 -8.02 -6.69 21.81
CA LEU A 135 -7.54 -5.74 20.80
C LEU A 135 -7.28 -6.44 19.48
N LEU A 136 -6.74 -7.65 19.49
CA LEU A 136 -6.60 -8.47 18.28
C LEU A 136 -7.96 -8.84 17.68
N GLU A 137 -8.93 -9.20 18.51
CA GLU A 137 -10.30 -9.45 18.06
C GLU A 137 -10.90 -8.19 17.44
N ARG A 138 -10.69 -7.02 18.06
CA ARG A 138 -11.16 -5.74 17.52
C ARG A 138 -10.51 -5.40 16.15
N ILE A 139 -9.21 -5.64 15.99
CA ILE A 139 -8.53 -5.45 14.69
C ILE A 139 -9.14 -6.37 13.61
N LYS A 140 -9.46 -7.63 13.95
CA LYS A 140 -10.13 -8.54 13.02
C LYS A 140 -11.52 -8.05 12.61
N GLU A 141 -12.35 -7.67 13.60
CA GLU A 141 -13.68 -7.13 13.35
C GLU A 141 -13.65 -5.90 12.44
N LEU A 142 -12.68 -5.00 12.66
CA LEU A 142 -12.47 -3.84 11.78
C LEU A 142 -12.07 -4.27 10.38
N ALA A 143 -11.15 -5.21 10.27
CA ALA A 143 -10.65 -5.69 8.98
C ALA A 143 -11.75 -6.37 8.15
N ASP A 144 -12.75 -6.99 8.77
CA ASP A 144 -13.93 -7.54 8.08
C ASP A 144 -14.74 -6.47 7.33
N GLY A 145 -14.57 -5.20 7.67
CA GLY A 145 -15.15 -4.06 6.96
C GLY A 145 -14.34 -3.58 5.75
N LEU A 146 -13.15 -4.13 5.47
CA LEU A 146 -12.34 -3.72 4.33
C LEU A 146 -12.95 -4.16 3.00
N TYR A 147 -12.59 -3.44 1.93
CA TYR A 147 -13.13 -3.62 0.58
C TYR A 147 -13.08 -5.07 0.07
N ILE A 148 -12.06 -5.85 0.43
CA ILE A 148 -11.92 -7.26 0.00
C ILE A 148 -13.10 -8.16 0.42
N TYR A 149 -13.89 -7.73 1.39
CA TYR A 149 -15.11 -8.41 1.85
C TYR A 149 -16.38 -7.69 1.39
N SER A 150 -16.26 -6.58 0.66
CA SER A 150 -17.39 -5.80 0.16
C SER A 150 -17.65 -6.12 -1.31
N ILE A 151 -18.93 -6.23 -1.68
CA ILE A 151 -19.35 -6.42 -3.08
C ILE A 151 -19.36 -5.06 -3.82
N ASP A 152 -19.53 -3.97 -3.07
CA ASP A 152 -19.83 -2.64 -3.61
C ASP A 152 -18.59 -1.71 -3.66
N ARG A 153 -17.43 -2.20 -3.25
CA ARG A 153 -16.20 -1.41 -3.19
C ARG A 153 -15.04 -2.14 -3.83
N ASP A 154 -14.32 -1.44 -4.70
CA ASP A 154 -13.06 -1.88 -5.31
C ASP A 154 -12.05 -0.72 -5.25
N ILE A 155 -10.97 -0.88 -4.48
CA ILE A 155 -9.93 0.16 -4.38
C ILE A 155 -9.26 0.45 -5.71
N PHE A 156 -9.23 -0.50 -6.64
CA PHE A 156 -8.65 -0.28 -7.96
C PHE A 156 -9.53 0.59 -8.86
N GLU A 157 -10.86 0.52 -8.72
CA GLU A 157 -11.74 1.47 -9.39
C GLU A 157 -11.51 2.89 -8.89
N TYR A 158 -11.38 3.10 -7.57
CA TYR A 158 -11.02 4.40 -6.99
C TYR A 158 -9.64 4.87 -7.45
N LEU A 159 -8.65 3.97 -7.46
CA LEU A 159 -7.29 4.29 -7.92
C LEU A 159 -7.27 4.71 -9.39
N ILE A 160 -7.90 3.94 -10.27
CA ILE A 160 -7.98 4.25 -11.71
C ILE A 160 -8.71 5.57 -11.94
N GLY A 161 -9.79 5.83 -11.20
CA GLY A 161 -10.50 7.11 -11.23
C GLY A 161 -9.59 8.28 -10.84
N TYR A 162 -8.90 8.17 -9.72
CA TYR A 162 -7.94 9.18 -9.25
C TYR A 162 -6.83 9.45 -10.27
N LEU A 163 -6.23 8.40 -10.84
CA LEU A 163 -5.17 8.54 -11.84
C LEU A 163 -5.69 9.18 -13.13
N SER A 164 -6.91 8.84 -13.54
CA SER A 164 -7.55 9.42 -14.72
C SER A 164 -7.82 10.91 -14.54
N ASP A 165 -8.31 11.32 -13.38
CA ASP A 165 -8.55 12.71 -13.04
C ASP A 165 -7.24 13.52 -12.98
N ASN A 166 -6.13 12.89 -12.59
CA ASN A 166 -4.80 13.51 -12.43
C ASN A 166 -3.82 13.12 -13.56
N TRP A 167 -4.31 12.64 -14.69
CA TRP A 167 -3.50 12.06 -15.76
C TRP A 167 -2.39 12.97 -16.29
N ILE A 168 -2.68 14.27 -16.43
CA ILE A 168 -1.71 15.26 -16.91
C ILE A 168 -0.55 15.42 -15.91
N VAL A 169 -0.86 15.43 -14.61
CA VAL A 169 0.14 15.53 -13.53
C VAL A 169 1.03 14.31 -13.55
N LEU A 170 0.44 13.11 -13.60
CA LEU A 170 1.17 11.85 -13.71
C LEU A 170 2.13 11.87 -14.93
N LEU A 171 1.65 12.24 -16.10
CA LEU A 171 2.51 12.30 -17.29
C LEU A 171 3.66 13.31 -17.13
N GLN A 172 3.48 14.40 -16.40
CA GLN A 172 4.54 15.34 -16.10
C GLN A 172 5.57 14.75 -15.14
N GLU A 173 5.14 14.11 -14.05
CA GLU A 173 6.02 13.38 -13.12
C GLU A 173 6.89 12.35 -13.86
N LEU A 174 6.28 11.56 -14.76
CA LEU A 174 7.00 10.57 -15.58
C LEU A 174 8.02 11.17 -16.54
N LYS A 175 7.76 12.37 -17.09
CA LYS A 175 8.71 13.08 -17.95
C LYS A 175 9.92 13.58 -17.16
N ASP A 176 9.71 14.05 -15.93
CA ASP A 176 10.77 14.60 -15.11
C ASP A 176 11.75 13.53 -14.63
N VAL A 177 11.26 12.31 -14.40
CA VAL A 177 12.10 11.15 -14.06
C VAL A 177 12.89 10.60 -15.27
N ARG A 178 12.40 10.81 -16.49
CA ARG A 178 13.07 10.32 -17.72
C ARG A 178 14.24 11.20 -18.17
N LYS A 179 14.41 12.40 -17.61
CA LYS A 179 15.55 13.29 -17.87
C LYS A 179 16.78 12.86 -17.08
#